data_8effffd67e02535e5da5c1677637ee80
#
_entry.id   8effffd67e02535e5da5c1677637ee80
#
_cell.length_a   1.000
_cell.length_b   1.000
_cell.length_c   1.000
_cell.angle_alpha   90.00
_cell.angle_beta   90.00
_cell.angle_gamma   90.00
#
_symmetry.space_group_name_H-M   'P 1'
#
loop_
_entity.id
_entity.type
_entity.pdbx_description
1 polymer ?
#
loop_
_entity_poly.entity_id
_entity_poly.type
_entity_poly.pdbx_seq_one_letter_code
_entity_poly.pdbx_strand_id
1 'polypeptide(L)'
;MNVVDSCGWLEYFANGDNADFFAPLLTDTGNLAVPSLVVFEVSKRVALQRGEAAARQAMEFMAQGVPLALGAETAFAAALYSAQHQLPLADSIILISARENDAILWTQDSALKGHDGVMCQEKK
;
A
#
# COMPACT_ATOMS: atom_id res chain seq x y z
N MET A 1 0.30 -12.56 -6.15
CA MET A 1 -0.46 -11.62 -5.30
C MET A 1 0.21 -10.26 -5.37
N ASN A 2 -0.57 -9.20 -5.35
CA ASN A 2 -0.08 -7.83 -5.41
C ASN A 2 -0.50 -7.05 -4.18
N VAL A 3 0.39 -6.17 -3.71
CA VAL A 3 0.08 -5.15 -2.72
C VAL A 3 0.37 -3.80 -3.37
N VAL A 4 -0.55 -2.87 -3.27
CA VAL A 4 -0.35 -1.50 -3.75
C VAL A 4 -0.16 -0.60 -2.52
N ASP A 5 0.92 0.16 -2.52
CA ASP A 5 1.23 1.13 -1.46
C ASP A 5 0.16 2.22 -1.41
N SER A 6 0.02 2.88 -0.26
CA SER A 6 -0.99 3.93 -0.07
C SER A 6 -0.91 5.03 -1.14
N CYS A 7 0.30 5.40 -1.55
CA CYS A 7 0.48 6.40 -2.62
C CYS A 7 -0.15 5.98 -3.94
N GLY A 8 -0.14 4.69 -4.27
CA GLY A 8 -0.77 4.17 -5.49
C GLY A 8 -2.29 4.24 -5.43
N TRP A 9 -2.86 3.90 -4.27
CA TRP A 9 -4.30 4.04 -4.06
C TRP A 9 -4.75 5.48 -4.20
N LEU A 10 -4.00 6.41 -3.57
CA LEU A 10 -4.32 7.83 -3.61
C LEU A 10 -4.18 8.40 -5.02
N GLU A 11 -3.17 7.96 -5.74
CA GLU A 11 -2.96 8.35 -7.14
C GLU A 11 -4.14 7.91 -8.02
N TYR A 12 -4.60 6.67 -7.81
CA TYR A 12 -5.75 6.13 -8.54
C TYR A 12 -7.03 6.92 -8.23
N PHE A 13 -7.31 7.16 -6.94
CA PHE A 13 -8.52 7.90 -6.54
C PHE A 13 -8.51 9.35 -7.04
N ALA A 14 -7.33 9.96 -7.14
CA ALA A 14 -7.18 11.32 -7.63
C ALA A 14 -7.10 11.42 -9.15
N ASN A 15 -7.12 10.28 -9.85
CA ASN A 15 -6.92 10.21 -11.29
C ASN A 15 -5.63 10.93 -11.72
N GLY A 16 -4.56 10.71 -10.96
CA GLY A 16 -3.26 11.33 -11.22
C GLY A 16 -2.54 10.71 -12.42
N ASP A 17 -1.33 11.21 -12.68
CA ASP A 17 -0.56 10.82 -13.86
C ASP A 17 -0.23 9.33 -13.91
N ASN A 18 -0.08 8.67 -12.75
CA ASN A 18 0.22 7.23 -12.68
C ASN A 18 -1.02 6.37 -12.39
N ALA A 19 -2.23 6.94 -12.45
CA ALA A 19 -3.45 6.19 -12.16
C ALA A 19 -3.56 4.94 -13.04
N ASP A 20 -3.24 5.05 -14.32
CA ASP A 20 -3.33 3.93 -15.27
C ASP A 20 -2.34 2.81 -14.95
N PHE A 21 -1.22 3.15 -14.31
CA PHE A 21 -0.25 2.15 -13.88
C PHE A 21 -0.83 1.27 -12.77
N PHE A 22 -1.57 1.87 -11.84
CA PHE A 22 -2.13 1.15 -10.68
C PHE A 22 -3.49 0.52 -10.96
N ALA A 23 -4.28 1.06 -11.89
CA ALA A 23 -5.64 0.63 -12.12
C ALA A 23 -5.81 -0.90 -12.35
N PRO A 24 -4.98 -1.55 -13.20
CA PRO A 24 -5.14 -2.99 -13.41
C PRO A 24 -4.91 -3.82 -12.17
N LEU A 25 -4.06 -3.33 -11.25
CA LEU A 25 -3.76 -4.02 -10.00
C LEU A 25 -4.93 -3.90 -9.02
N LEU A 26 -5.51 -2.71 -8.93
CA LEU A 26 -6.57 -2.41 -7.97
C LEU A 26 -7.92 -3.02 -8.35
N THR A 27 -8.12 -3.33 -9.61
CA THR A 27 -9.36 -3.95 -10.10
C THR A 27 -9.29 -5.48 -10.14
N ASP A 28 -8.11 -6.06 -10.03
CA ASP A 28 -7.91 -7.51 -9.96
C ASP A 28 -7.95 -7.96 -8.49
N THR A 29 -9.11 -7.86 -7.88
CA THR A 29 -9.30 -7.98 -6.43
C THR A 29 -8.96 -9.35 -5.87
N GLY A 30 -9.06 -10.42 -6.68
CA GLY A 30 -8.67 -11.76 -6.25
C GLY A 30 -7.16 -11.93 -6.06
N ASN A 31 -6.36 -11.07 -6.69
CA ASN A 31 -4.90 -11.07 -6.60
C ASN A 31 -4.36 -9.84 -5.86
N LEU A 32 -5.22 -9.12 -5.15
CA LEU A 32 -4.87 -7.89 -4.46
C LEU A 32 -4.99 -8.10 -2.96
N ALA A 33 -3.87 -7.97 -2.25
CA ALA A 33 -3.85 -7.99 -0.79
C ALA A 33 -3.76 -6.55 -0.28
N VAL A 34 -4.51 -6.25 0.78
CA VAL A 34 -4.61 -4.89 1.31
C VAL A 34 -4.24 -4.90 2.80
N PRO A 35 -3.02 -4.44 3.13
CA PRO A 35 -2.61 -4.34 4.53
C PRO A 35 -3.46 -3.32 5.29
N SER A 36 -3.75 -3.62 6.57
CA SER A 36 -4.52 -2.72 7.44
C SER A 36 -3.90 -1.33 7.53
N LEU A 37 -2.56 -1.25 7.51
CA LEU A 37 -1.87 0.03 7.57
C LEU A 37 -2.16 0.88 6.32
N VAL A 38 -2.28 0.24 5.15
CA VAL A 38 -2.66 0.95 3.92
C VAL A 38 -4.07 1.51 4.04
N VAL A 39 -4.99 0.73 4.61
CA VAL A 39 -6.36 1.21 4.86
C VAL A 39 -6.33 2.46 5.74
N PHE A 40 -5.52 2.44 6.80
CA PHE A 40 -5.37 3.60 7.69
C PHE A 40 -4.86 4.83 6.93
N GLU A 41 -3.77 4.67 6.19
CA GLU A 41 -3.12 5.80 5.52
C GLU A 41 -4.01 6.43 4.44
N VAL A 42 -4.66 5.58 3.63
CA VAL A 42 -5.55 6.05 2.57
C VAL A 42 -6.78 6.72 3.18
N SER A 43 -7.40 6.06 4.17
CA SER A 43 -8.62 6.59 4.81
C SER A 43 -8.36 7.94 5.48
N LYS A 44 -7.22 8.07 6.17
CA LYS A 44 -6.85 9.33 6.84
C LYS A 44 -6.71 10.47 5.82
N ARG A 45 -5.98 10.21 4.74
CA ARG A 45 -5.75 11.22 3.71
C ARG A 45 -7.05 11.65 3.03
N VAL A 46 -7.91 10.68 2.67
CA VAL A 46 -9.18 10.98 2.03
C VAL A 46 -10.10 11.74 2.99
N ALA A 47 -10.12 11.34 4.27
CA ALA A 47 -10.94 12.04 5.28
C ALA A 47 -10.52 13.50 5.42
N LEU A 48 -9.21 13.77 5.44
CA LEU A 48 -8.70 15.13 5.55
C LEU A 48 -9.02 15.99 4.33
N GLN A 49 -9.04 15.40 3.14
CA GLN A 49 -9.25 16.12 1.89
C GLN A 49 -10.70 16.21 1.48
N ARG A 50 -11.51 15.19 1.77
CA ARG A 50 -12.88 15.06 1.24
C ARG A 50 -13.93 14.66 2.27
N GLY A 51 -13.54 14.46 3.54
CA GLY A 51 -14.46 14.14 4.60
C GLY A 51 -14.71 12.66 4.81
N GLU A 52 -15.50 12.35 5.85
CA GLU A 52 -15.72 10.97 6.32
C GLU A 52 -16.46 10.11 5.29
N ALA A 53 -17.46 10.65 4.61
CA ALA A 53 -18.25 9.87 3.65
C ALA A 53 -17.37 9.37 2.50
N ALA A 54 -16.49 10.24 1.98
CA ALA A 54 -15.54 9.85 0.92
C ALA A 54 -14.53 8.82 1.43
N ALA A 55 -14.05 8.98 2.67
CA ALA A 55 -13.13 8.02 3.28
C ALA A 55 -13.78 6.64 3.43
N ARG A 56 -15.06 6.59 3.81
CA ARG A 56 -15.80 5.33 3.93
C ARG A 56 -15.95 4.64 2.57
N GLN A 57 -16.23 5.40 1.52
CA GLN A 57 -16.30 4.85 0.15
C GLN A 57 -14.96 4.26 -0.28
N ALA A 58 -13.85 4.95 0.03
CA ALA A 58 -12.51 4.45 -0.26
C ALA A 58 -12.23 3.15 0.49
N MET A 59 -12.59 3.09 1.77
CA MET A 59 -12.41 1.90 2.60
C MET A 59 -13.22 0.72 2.04
N GLU A 60 -14.46 0.96 1.63
CA GLU A 60 -15.31 -0.09 1.05
C GLU A 60 -14.74 -0.60 -0.28
N PHE A 61 -14.16 0.28 -1.08
CA PHE A 61 -13.47 -0.11 -2.31
C PHE A 61 -12.27 -1.01 -2.00
N MET A 62 -11.44 -0.61 -1.02
CA MET A 62 -10.28 -1.39 -0.60
C MET A 62 -10.67 -2.75 -0.02
N ALA A 63 -11.85 -2.85 0.61
CA ALA A 63 -12.32 -4.09 1.22
C ALA A 63 -12.65 -5.18 0.21
N GLN A 64 -12.68 -4.88 -1.07
CA GLN A 64 -12.86 -5.89 -2.13
C GLN A 64 -11.62 -6.78 -2.30
N GLY A 65 -10.45 -6.33 -1.85
CA GLY A 65 -9.24 -7.13 -1.87
C GLY A 65 -9.14 -8.05 -0.64
N VAL A 66 -8.05 -8.80 -0.57
CA VAL A 66 -7.79 -9.72 0.55
C VAL A 66 -7.17 -8.93 1.70
N PRO A 67 -7.81 -8.86 2.88
CA PRO A 67 -7.25 -8.08 3.98
C PRO A 67 -6.04 -8.77 4.59
N LEU A 68 -5.02 -7.96 4.95
CA LEU A 68 -3.84 -8.42 5.68
C LEU A 68 -3.76 -7.68 7.00
N ALA A 69 -4.05 -8.38 8.09
CA ALA A 69 -3.93 -7.80 9.43
C ALA A 69 -2.46 -7.68 9.82
N LEU A 70 -2.13 -6.67 10.62
CA LEU A 70 -0.79 -6.49 11.17
C LEU A 70 -0.71 -7.20 12.52
N GLY A 71 0.10 -8.28 12.58
CA GLY A 71 0.37 -8.99 13.82
C GLY A 71 1.75 -8.65 14.38
N ALA A 72 2.03 -9.14 15.58
CA ALA A 72 3.28 -8.85 16.29
C ALA A 72 4.50 -9.38 15.55
N GLU A 73 4.41 -10.57 14.95
CA GLU A 73 5.53 -11.16 14.21
C GLU A 73 5.92 -10.32 13.00
N THR A 74 4.93 -9.85 12.23
CA THR A 74 5.17 -8.97 11.09
C THR A 74 5.77 -7.65 11.55
N ALA A 75 5.22 -7.07 12.62
CA ALA A 75 5.73 -5.82 13.17
C ALA A 75 7.18 -5.95 13.60
N PHE A 76 7.55 -7.05 14.24
CA PHE A 76 8.92 -7.32 14.67
C PHE A 76 9.87 -7.43 13.47
N ALA A 77 9.50 -8.24 12.47
CA ALA A 77 10.31 -8.40 11.25
C ALA A 77 10.50 -7.06 10.53
N ALA A 78 9.44 -6.25 10.45
CA ALA A 78 9.50 -4.93 9.85
C ALA A 78 10.40 -3.99 10.64
N ALA A 79 10.39 -4.08 11.97
CA ALA A 79 11.26 -3.25 12.83
C ALA A 79 12.73 -3.56 12.59
N LEU A 80 13.10 -4.84 12.47
CA LEU A 80 14.47 -5.24 12.17
C LEU A 80 14.91 -4.74 10.80
N TYR A 81 14.03 -4.87 9.80
CA TYR A 81 14.31 -4.38 8.45
C TYR A 81 14.49 -2.86 8.43
N SER A 82 13.60 -2.14 9.12
CA SER A 82 13.66 -0.69 9.22
C SER A 82 14.98 -0.23 9.86
N ALA A 83 15.40 -0.87 10.96
CA ALA A 83 16.64 -0.54 11.64
C ALA A 83 17.85 -0.81 10.74
N GLN A 84 17.84 -1.88 9.97
CA GLN A 84 18.95 -2.28 9.12
C GLN A 84 19.08 -1.40 7.88
N HIS A 85 17.97 -0.96 7.31
CA HIS A 85 17.93 -0.26 6.02
C HIS A 85 17.56 1.23 6.15
N GLN A 86 17.28 1.73 7.35
CA GLN A 86 16.79 3.09 7.60
C GLN A 86 15.52 3.40 6.78
N LEU A 87 14.68 2.39 6.58
CA LEU A 87 13.42 2.56 5.87
C LEU A 87 12.35 3.06 6.85
N PRO A 88 11.52 4.06 6.46
CA PRO A 88 10.47 4.56 7.36
C PRO A 88 9.52 3.48 7.86
N LEU A 89 8.87 3.74 8.99
CA LEU A 89 8.01 2.78 9.68
C LEU A 89 6.94 2.19 8.75
N ALA A 90 6.16 3.04 8.12
CA ALA A 90 5.04 2.57 7.29
C ALA A 90 5.54 1.76 6.09
N ASP A 91 6.58 2.24 5.41
CA ASP A 91 7.16 1.56 4.26
C ASP A 91 7.69 0.18 4.65
N SER A 92 8.31 0.07 5.81
CA SER A 92 8.86 -1.19 6.31
C SER A 92 7.75 -2.21 6.58
N ILE A 93 6.68 -1.79 7.23
CA ILE A 93 5.55 -2.67 7.55
C ILE A 93 4.87 -3.16 6.26
N ILE A 94 4.64 -2.26 5.33
CA ILE A 94 3.96 -2.61 4.07
C ILE A 94 4.83 -3.56 3.24
N LEU A 95 6.13 -3.28 3.14
CA LEU A 95 7.05 -4.13 2.40
C LEU A 95 7.13 -5.54 2.99
N ILE A 96 7.32 -5.64 4.30
CA ILE A 96 7.41 -6.96 4.95
C ILE A 96 6.09 -7.70 4.87
N SER A 97 4.95 -7.01 5.03
CA SER A 97 3.64 -7.63 4.86
C SER A 97 3.48 -8.24 3.46
N ALA A 98 3.94 -7.53 2.44
CA ALA A 98 3.90 -8.04 1.07
C ALA A 98 4.78 -9.28 0.92
N ARG A 99 6.02 -9.24 1.41
CA ARG A 99 6.96 -10.37 1.30
C ARG A 99 6.46 -11.61 2.01
N GLU A 100 5.87 -11.47 3.19
CA GLU A 100 5.36 -12.60 3.97
C GLU A 100 4.17 -13.28 3.28
N ASN A 101 3.53 -12.60 2.36
CA ASN A 101 2.39 -13.13 1.61
C ASN A 101 2.72 -13.41 0.16
N ASP A 102 4.01 -13.51 -0.18
CA ASP A 102 4.50 -13.77 -1.53
C ASP A 102 3.91 -12.79 -2.55
N ALA A 103 3.73 -11.54 -2.14
CA ALA A 103 3.16 -10.49 -2.97
C ALA A 103 4.24 -9.52 -3.45
N ILE A 104 4.04 -8.95 -4.63
CA ILE A 104 4.85 -7.85 -5.14
C ILE A 104 4.25 -6.55 -4.62
N LEU A 105 5.10 -5.67 -4.12
CA LEU A 105 4.70 -4.33 -3.68
C LEU A 105 4.86 -3.34 -4.83
N TRP A 106 3.77 -2.69 -5.20
CA TRP A 106 3.73 -1.69 -6.27
C TRP A 106 3.60 -0.31 -5.65
N THR A 107 4.50 0.60 -6.02
CA THR A 107 4.57 1.92 -5.38
C THR A 107 5.05 2.99 -6.36
N GLN A 108 4.85 4.26 -6.02
CA GLN A 108 5.53 5.38 -6.67
C GLN A 108 6.48 6.11 -5.71
N ASP A 109 6.70 5.55 -4.52
CA ASP A 109 7.60 6.11 -3.52
C ASP A 109 9.04 5.67 -3.79
N SER A 110 9.90 6.64 -4.10
CA SER A 110 11.31 6.38 -4.41
C SER A 110 12.08 5.77 -3.23
N ALA A 111 11.62 5.95 -1.99
CA ALA A 111 12.25 5.35 -0.81
C ALA A 111 12.21 3.82 -0.85
N LEU A 112 11.22 3.24 -1.55
CA LEU A 112 11.07 1.79 -1.68
C LEU A 112 11.76 1.23 -2.93
N LYS A 113 12.22 2.09 -3.83
CA LYS A 113 12.84 1.67 -5.08
C LYS A 113 14.13 0.87 -4.80
N GLY A 114 14.27 -0.25 -5.50
CA GLY A 114 15.47 -1.09 -5.38
C GLY A 114 15.42 -2.15 -4.29
N HIS A 115 14.40 -2.15 -3.45
CA HIS A 115 14.21 -3.23 -2.48
C HIS A 115 13.61 -4.47 -3.18
N ASP A 116 14.03 -5.65 -2.76
CA ASP A 116 13.54 -6.89 -3.35
C ASP A 116 12.03 -7.01 -3.21
N GLY A 117 11.36 -7.37 -4.31
CA GLY A 117 9.91 -7.53 -4.34
C GLY A 117 9.14 -6.25 -4.57
N VAL A 118 9.82 -5.16 -4.93
CA VAL A 118 9.20 -3.85 -5.18
C VAL A 118 9.24 -3.52 -6.66
N MET A 119 8.10 -3.09 -7.20
CA MET A 119 7.99 -2.49 -8.53
C MET A 119 7.62 -1.03 -8.33
N CYS A 120 8.51 -0.15 -8.75
CA CYS A 120 8.35 1.29 -8.55
C CYS A 120 8.12 2.01 -9.87
N GLN A 121 7.04 2.77 -9.94
CA GLN A 121 6.75 3.73 -11.01
C GLN A 121 6.90 5.11 -10.41
N GLU A 122 8.01 5.77 -10.67
CA GLU A 122 8.27 7.07 -10.07
C GLU A 122 7.19 8.09 -10.45
N LYS A 123 6.95 9.01 -9.53
CA LYS A 123 5.98 10.09 -9.72
C LYS A 123 6.44 11.00 -10.84
N LYS A 124 5.53 11.31 -11.74
CA LYS A 124 5.82 12.18 -12.89
C LYS A 124 5.82 13.65 -12.52
#